data_ea33601bbfa4c11ec48dc1e0de56bd8e
#
_entry.id   ea33601bbfa4c11ec48dc1e0de56bd8e
#
_cell.length_a   1.000
_cell.length_b   1.000
_cell.length_c   1.000
_cell.angle_alpha   90.00
_cell.angle_beta   90.00
_cell.angle_gamma   90.00
#
_symmetry.space_group_name_H-M   'P 1'
#
loop_
_entity.id
_entity.type
_entity.pdbx_description
1 polymer ?
#
loop_
_entity_poly.entity_id
_entity_poly.type
_entity_poly.pdbx_seq_one_letter_code
_entity_poly.pdbx_strand_id
1 'polypeptide(L)'
;MNKFVFCLAVTVAFPVIGFAMDHDLSVSAGTTGLALHVATPLSDRLSLRVGASLLEHDKSERTRSVDYDFQLRLRTIDLLLDYYPVDQGFRLTSGLMFNGNRIDAAGLPNASGSYMINNRQYSVSEAGRLDGRIDFRHLAPYLGLGWGRAPKAEKRWGVAVDVGAMLQGRPRVALATSGCSLPQPMCAQLAEDINVERASLSDKVDNFRVYPVIRAGVTYRF
;
A
#
# COMPACT_ATOMS: atom_id res chain seq x y z
N MET A 1 0.73 -29.31 -9.02
CA MET A 1 1.25 -29.30 -7.64
C MET A 1 0.40 -28.31 -6.85
N ASN A 2 -0.36 -28.83 -5.89
CA ASN A 2 -1.41 -28.11 -5.15
C ASN A 2 -0.83 -27.02 -4.25
N LYS A 3 -1.20 -25.77 -4.51
CA LYS A 3 -0.99 -24.68 -3.57
C LYS A 3 -2.16 -24.66 -2.59
N PHE A 4 -1.92 -25.12 -1.38
CA PHE A 4 -2.83 -25.02 -0.25
C PHE A 4 -3.03 -23.53 0.08
N VAL A 5 -4.25 -23.05 -0.09
CA VAL A 5 -4.71 -21.76 0.42
C VAL A 5 -4.94 -21.95 1.92
N PHE A 6 -4.00 -21.46 2.74
CA PHE A 6 -4.19 -21.38 4.19
C PHE A 6 -5.13 -20.20 4.48
N CYS A 7 -6.40 -20.49 4.74
CA CYS A 7 -7.34 -19.52 5.31
C CYS A 7 -6.96 -19.30 6.79
N LEU A 8 -6.20 -18.24 7.07
CA LEU A 8 -5.90 -17.84 8.45
C LEU A 8 -7.12 -17.09 8.99
N ALA A 9 -7.94 -17.78 9.77
CA ALA A 9 -9.00 -17.14 10.55
C ALA A 9 -8.33 -16.36 11.70
N VAL A 10 -8.17 -15.05 11.52
CA VAL A 10 -7.73 -14.16 12.60
C VAL A 10 -8.93 -13.89 13.50
N THR A 11 -9.02 -14.63 14.59
CA THR A 11 -9.92 -14.32 15.71
C THR A 11 -9.34 -13.11 16.45
N VAL A 12 -9.77 -11.92 16.10
CA VAL A 12 -9.46 -10.71 16.87
C VAL A 12 -10.41 -10.68 18.06
N ALA A 13 -9.91 -11.09 19.21
CA ALA A 13 -10.61 -10.89 20.48
C ALA A 13 -10.51 -9.40 20.86
N PHE A 14 -11.54 -8.63 20.53
CA PHE A 14 -11.69 -7.29 21.09
C PHE A 14 -12.13 -7.40 22.55
N PRO A 15 -11.47 -6.69 23.49
CA PRO A 15 -12.04 -6.54 24.82
C PRO A 15 -13.38 -5.82 24.67
N VAL A 16 -14.46 -6.48 25.08
CA VAL A 16 -15.79 -5.90 25.16
C VAL A 16 -15.75 -4.85 26.28
N ILE A 17 -15.37 -3.63 25.93
CA ILE A 17 -15.63 -2.47 26.77
C ILE A 17 -17.14 -2.22 26.59
N GLY A 18 -17.89 -2.57 27.62
CA GLY A 18 -19.35 -2.48 27.64
C GLY A 18 -19.83 -1.03 27.65
N PHE A 19 -19.80 -0.38 26.50
CA PHE A 19 -20.64 0.76 26.20
C PHE A 19 -21.70 0.28 25.23
N ALA A 20 -22.97 0.51 25.56
CA ALA A 20 -24.11 0.32 24.65
C ALA A 20 -24.05 1.37 23.53
N MET A 21 -23.02 1.33 22.71
CA MET A 21 -22.84 2.16 21.53
C MET A 21 -22.97 1.26 20.30
N ASP A 22 -23.80 1.67 19.36
CA ASP A 22 -23.91 0.99 18.06
C ASP A 22 -22.57 1.06 17.33
N HIS A 23 -22.02 -0.09 16.97
CA HIS A 23 -20.81 -0.18 16.19
C HIS A 23 -21.13 -0.63 14.78
N ASP A 24 -20.51 0.00 13.80
CA ASP A 24 -20.57 -0.41 12.39
C ASP A 24 -19.31 -1.19 12.02
N LEU A 25 -19.48 -2.42 11.55
CA LEU A 25 -18.42 -3.20 10.92
C LEU A 25 -18.56 -3.07 9.41
N SER A 26 -17.50 -2.75 8.70
CA SER A 26 -17.49 -2.67 7.25
C SER A 26 -16.38 -3.51 6.64
N VAL A 27 -16.73 -4.20 5.55
CA VAL A 27 -15.79 -4.91 4.68
C VAL A 27 -15.87 -4.25 3.31
N SER A 28 -14.72 -3.86 2.78
CA SER A 28 -14.65 -3.17 1.50
C SER A 28 -13.46 -3.65 0.68
N ALA A 29 -13.54 -3.42 -0.63
CA ALA A 29 -12.45 -3.65 -1.57
C ALA A 29 -12.18 -2.38 -2.37
N GLY A 30 -10.94 -2.19 -2.78
CA GLY A 30 -10.57 -1.01 -3.54
C GLY A 30 -9.07 -0.91 -3.85
N THR A 31 -8.60 0.30 -4.10
CA THR A 31 -7.20 0.54 -4.47
C THR A 31 -6.21 0.13 -3.38
N THR A 32 -6.61 0.14 -2.10
CA THR A 32 -5.79 -0.33 -0.97
C THR A 32 -5.92 -1.85 -0.72
N GLY A 33 -6.67 -2.57 -1.55
CA GLY A 33 -6.97 -3.99 -1.39
C GLY A 33 -8.25 -4.26 -0.61
N LEU A 34 -8.28 -5.39 0.10
CA LEU A 34 -9.37 -5.72 1.01
C LEU A 34 -9.17 -4.97 2.32
N ALA A 35 -10.24 -4.36 2.81
CA ALA A 35 -10.22 -3.58 4.03
C ALA A 35 -11.34 -4.01 5.00
N LEU A 36 -11.00 -3.98 6.28
CA LEU A 36 -11.93 -4.18 7.39
C LEU A 36 -11.87 -2.95 8.29
N HIS A 37 -13.03 -2.34 8.59
CA HIS A 37 -13.12 -1.18 9.48
C HIS A 37 -14.21 -1.38 10.51
N VAL A 38 -13.97 -0.83 11.69
CA VAL A 38 -14.97 -0.65 12.75
C VAL A 38 -15.16 0.85 12.91
N ALA A 39 -16.42 1.29 12.87
CA ALA A 39 -16.78 2.68 13.13
C ALA A 39 -17.64 2.76 14.39
N THR A 40 -17.33 3.74 15.23
CA THR A 40 -18.04 4.04 16.47
C THR A 40 -18.57 5.46 16.39
N PRO A 41 -19.89 5.69 16.51
CA PRO A 41 -20.43 7.03 16.57
C PRO A 41 -19.94 7.75 17.84
N LEU A 42 -19.40 8.96 17.69
CA LEU A 42 -19.02 9.83 18.79
C LEU A 42 -20.12 10.86 19.09
N SER A 43 -20.90 11.19 18.06
CA SER A 43 -22.08 12.04 18.17
C SER A 43 -23.01 11.80 16.97
N ASP A 44 -24.12 12.52 16.92
CA ASP A 44 -25.09 12.46 15.83
C ASP A 44 -24.52 12.69 14.43
N ARG A 45 -23.38 13.38 14.35
CA ARG A 45 -22.73 13.76 13.08
C ARG A 45 -21.27 13.37 12.97
N LEU A 46 -20.74 12.68 13.97
CA LEU A 46 -19.31 12.37 14.03
C LEU A 46 -19.11 10.90 14.37
N SER A 47 -18.27 10.20 13.61
CA SER A 47 -17.86 8.83 13.91
C SER A 47 -16.36 8.67 13.83
N LEU A 48 -15.80 7.88 14.73
CA LEU A 48 -14.42 7.42 14.67
C LEU A 48 -14.38 6.07 13.95
N ARG A 49 -13.54 5.94 12.95
CA ARG A 49 -13.38 4.71 12.19
C ARG A 49 -11.93 4.24 12.26
N VAL A 50 -11.74 2.99 12.68
CA VAL A 50 -10.43 2.33 12.74
C VAL A 50 -10.49 1.08 11.87
N GLY A 51 -9.42 0.82 11.14
CA GLY A 51 -9.38 -0.36 10.29
C GLY A 51 -8.01 -0.68 9.75
N ALA A 52 -7.99 -1.73 8.94
CA ALA A 52 -6.79 -2.15 8.24
C ALA A 52 -7.15 -2.61 6.82
N SER A 53 -6.21 -2.43 5.89
CA SER A 53 -6.34 -2.98 4.54
C SER A 53 -5.06 -3.65 4.08
N LEU A 54 -5.23 -4.64 3.20
CA LEU A 54 -4.13 -5.41 2.66
C LEU A 54 -4.39 -5.84 1.21
N LEU A 55 -3.32 -5.79 0.41
CA LEU A 55 -3.23 -6.37 -0.92
C LEU A 55 -1.79 -6.83 -1.13
N GLU A 56 -1.62 -8.06 -1.58
CA GLU A 56 -0.35 -8.56 -2.08
C GLU A 56 -0.54 -9.02 -3.52
N HIS A 57 0.32 -8.53 -4.40
CA HIS A 57 0.26 -8.86 -5.82
C HIS A 57 1.68 -9.04 -6.36
N ASP A 58 1.95 -10.22 -6.89
CA ASP A 58 3.21 -10.54 -7.53
C ASP A 58 3.02 -10.45 -9.04
N LYS A 59 3.88 -9.72 -9.72
CA LYS A 59 3.86 -9.57 -11.16
C LYS A 59 5.28 -9.63 -11.74
N SER A 60 5.47 -10.52 -12.69
CA SER A 60 6.71 -10.57 -13.49
C SER A 60 6.50 -9.74 -14.75
N GLU A 61 7.27 -8.71 -14.93
CA GLU A 61 7.28 -7.85 -16.11
C GLU A 61 8.60 -8.03 -16.87
N ARG A 62 8.46 -8.31 -18.17
CA ARG A 62 9.60 -8.38 -19.11
C ARG A 62 9.76 -7.06 -19.83
N THR A 63 10.90 -6.43 -19.61
CA THR A 63 11.28 -5.19 -20.30
C THR A 63 12.43 -5.47 -21.25
N ARG A 64 12.61 -4.63 -22.28
CA ARG A 64 13.71 -4.81 -23.27
C ARG A 64 15.11 -4.76 -22.66
N SER A 65 15.29 -4.16 -21.50
CA SER A 65 16.59 -3.95 -20.85
C SER A 65 16.84 -4.86 -19.64
N VAL A 66 15.83 -5.09 -18.80
CA VAL A 66 15.92 -5.94 -17.61
C VAL A 66 14.53 -6.50 -17.35
N ASP A 67 14.48 -7.78 -17.05
CA ASP A 67 13.27 -8.42 -16.54
C ASP A 67 13.23 -8.18 -15.02
N TYR A 68 12.08 -7.80 -14.48
CA TYR A 68 11.89 -7.57 -13.06
C TYR A 68 10.75 -8.42 -12.51
N ASP A 69 10.98 -9.06 -11.39
CA ASP A 69 9.92 -9.60 -10.54
C ASP A 69 9.51 -8.53 -9.54
N PHE A 70 8.30 -7.99 -9.72
CA PHE A 70 7.73 -7.00 -8.83
C PHE A 70 6.83 -7.66 -7.81
N GLN A 71 7.05 -7.35 -6.53
CA GLN A 71 6.14 -7.67 -5.44
C GLN A 71 5.53 -6.38 -4.91
N LEU A 72 4.25 -6.17 -5.20
CA LEU A 72 3.48 -5.07 -4.66
C LEU A 72 2.85 -5.53 -3.34
N ARG A 73 3.19 -4.86 -2.25
CA ARG A 73 2.60 -5.06 -0.93
C ARG A 73 1.95 -3.78 -0.47
N LEU A 74 0.63 -3.77 -0.40
CA LEU A 74 -0.16 -2.65 0.14
C LEU A 74 -0.69 -3.08 1.50
N ARG A 75 -0.32 -2.34 2.53
CA ARG A 75 -0.77 -2.57 3.91
C ARG A 75 -0.98 -1.23 4.58
N THR A 76 -2.21 -0.97 5.03
CA THR A 76 -2.49 0.24 5.79
C THR A 76 -3.25 -0.07 7.07
N ILE A 77 -3.03 0.76 8.08
CA ILE A 77 -3.89 0.85 9.26
C ILE A 77 -4.44 2.26 9.28
N ASP A 78 -5.75 2.38 9.42
CA ASP A 78 -6.47 3.63 9.25
C ASP A 78 -7.05 4.09 10.60
N LEU A 79 -6.84 5.37 10.93
CA LEU A 79 -7.51 6.08 12.02
C LEU A 79 -8.18 7.29 11.41
N LEU A 80 -9.48 7.22 11.22
CA LEU A 80 -10.26 8.17 10.43
C LEU A 80 -11.38 8.76 11.27
N LEU A 81 -11.66 10.03 11.03
CA LEU A 81 -12.78 10.75 11.56
C LEU A 81 -13.74 11.08 10.42
N ASP A 82 -14.97 10.59 10.54
CA ASP A 82 -16.06 10.79 9.58
C ASP A 82 -17.01 11.84 10.10
N TYR A 83 -17.18 12.94 9.36
CA TYR A 83 -18.15 13.99 9.66
C TYR A 83 -19.31 13.94 8.66
N TYR A 84 -20.55 13.87 9.16
CA TYR A 84 -21.79 13.80 8.39
C TYR A 84 -22.50 15.16 8.41
N PRO A 85 -22.30 16.00 7.38
CA PRO A 85 -22.96 17.31 7.31
C PRO A 85 -24.47 17.20 7.12
N VAL A 86 -24.94 16.10 6.52
CA VAL A 86 -26.35 15.80 6.25
C VAL A 86 -26.69 14.37 6.65
N ASP A 87 -27.95 14.13 7.03
CA ASP A 87 -28.42 12.82 7.52
C ASP A 87 -28.57 11.76 6.40
N GLN A 88 -28.19 12.05 5.17
CA GLN A 88 -28.32 11.16 4.00
C GLN A 88 -27.12 10.25 3.76
N GLY A 89 -26.22 10.13 4.71
CA GLY A 89 -25.05 9.24 4.64
C GLY A 89 -23.84 9.77 3.91
N PHE A 90 -23.88 10.98 3.35
CA PHE A 90 -22.70 11.67 2.84
C PHE A 90 -21.78 12.05 4.00
N ARG A 91 -20.48 11.78 3.85
CA ARG A 91 -19.50 12.10 4.87
C ARG A 91 -18.25 12.74 4.29
N LEU A 92 -17.66 13.61 5.08
CA LEU A 92 -16.30 14.11 4.91
C LEU A 92 -15.41 13.31 5.85
N THR A 93 -14.33 12.78 5.31
CA THR A 93 -13.40 11.93 6.09
C THR A 93 -12.05 12.58 6.15
N SER A 94 -11.47 12.66 7.34
CA SER A 94 -10.09 13.07 7.56
C SER A 94 -9.43 12.13 8.56
N GLY A 95 -8.10 12.03 8.53
CA GLY A 95 -7.40 11.22 9.51
C GLY A 95 -5.98 10.90 9.15
N LEU A 96 -5.48 9.85 9.76
CA LEU A 96 -4.13 9.33 9.58
C LEU A 96 -4.19 7.88 9.11
N MET A 97 -3.36 7.56 8.14
CA MET A 97 -3.13 6.19 7.67
C MET A 97 -1.69 5.81 7.99
N PHE A 98 -1.51 4.70 8.71
CA PHE A 98 -0.21 4.08 8.84
C PHE A 98 0.06 3.29 7.57
N ASN A 99 0.99 3.80 6.76
CA ASN A 99 1.26 3.34 5.41
C ASN A 99 2.47 2.39 5.41
N GLY A 100 2.20 1.10 5.21
CA GLY A 100 3.20 0.06 5.00
C GLY A 100 3.33 -0.36 3.54
N ASN A 101 2.87 0.47 2.60
CA ASN A 101 2.96 0.19 1.17
C ASN A 101 4.42 0.12 0.72
N ARG A 102 4.72 -0.90 -0.07
CA ARG A 102 6.07 -1.19 -0.54
C ARG A 102 6.03 -1.90 -1.89
N ILE A 103 6.98 -1.58 -2.74
CA ILE A 103 7.26 -2.31 -3.96
C ILE A 103 8.68 -2.86 -3.84
N ASP A 104 8.82 -4.18 -3.83
CA ASP A 104 10.11 -4.85 -3.93
C ASP A 104 10.29 -5.31 -5.38
N ALA A 105 11.49 -5.13 -5.93
CA ALA A 105 11.85 -5.56 -7.28
C ALA A 105 13.16 -6.34 -7.23
N ALA A 106 13.16 -7.56 -7.75
CA ALA A 106 14.38 -8.30 -8.00
C ALA A 106 14.74 -8.18 -9.48
N GLY A 107 15.93 -7.70 -9.77
CA GLY A 107 16.46 -7.68 -11.15
C GLY A 107 16.67 -9.09 -11.65
N LEU A 108 16.04 -9.42 -12.78
CA LEU A 108 16.29 -10.64 -13.50
C LEU A 108 17.27 -10.35 -14.65
N PRO A 109 18.21 -11.26 -14.93
CA PRO A 109 19.09 -11.11 -16.06
C PRO A 109 18.31 -11.16 -17.37
N ASN A 110 18.76 -10.41 -18.36
CA ASN A 110 18.28 -10.56 -19.72
C ASN A 110 18.68 -11.95 -20.30
N ALA A 111 18.26 -12.25 -21.53
CA ALA A 111 18.57 -13.53 -22.20
C ALA A 111 20.06 -13.83 -22.35
N SER A 112 20.93 -12.82 -22.25
CA SER A 112 22.40 -12.97 -22.27
C SER A 112 23.02 -13.13 -20.88
N GLY A 113 22.22 -13.27 -19.82
CA GLY A 113 22.70 -13.42 -18.44
C GLY A 113 23.32 -12.14 -17.87
N SER A 114 22.83 -10.97 -18.28
CA SER A 114 23.40 -9.68 -17.91
C SER A 114 22.33 -8.68 -17.46
N TYR A 115 22.75 -7.69 -16.66
CA TYR A 115 21.99 -6.48 -16.36
C TYR A 115 22.45 -5.33 -17.24
N MET A 116 21.54 -4.45 -17.63
CA MET A 116 21.86 -3.17 -18.24
C MET A 116 21.63 -2.06 -17.20
N ILE A 117 22.69 -1.52 -16.64
CA ILE A 117 22.66 -0.48 -15.60
C ILE A 117 23.39 0.75 -16.14
N ASN A 118 22.72 1.91 -16.14
CA ASN A 118 23.30 3.16 -16.68
C ASN A 118 23.94 2.98 -18.07
N ASN A 119 23.22 2.29 -18.99
CA ASN A 119 23.68 1.94 -20.35
C ASN A 119 24.96 1.09 -20.42
N ARG A 120 25.36 0.45 -19.33
CA ARG A 120 26.47 -0.51 -19.27
C ARG A 120 25.97 -1.89 -18.98
N GLN A 121 26.59 -2.88 -19.61
CA GLN A 121 26.26 -4.29 -19.43
C GLN A 121 27.15 -4.90 -18.36
N TYR A 122 26.52 -5.54 -17.35
CA TYR A 122 27.17 -6.25 -16.27
C TYR A 122 26.72 -7.70 -16.24
N SER A 123 27.65 -8.64 -16.24
CA SER A 123 27.33 -10.06 -16.07
C SER A 123 26.76 -10.31 -14.68
N VAL A 124 25.69 -11.10 -14.60
CA VAL A 124 25.06 -11.46 -13.32
C VAL A 124 26.00 -12.24 -12.41
N SER A 125 26.82 -13.12 -13.01
CA SER A 125 27.80 -13.90 -12.26
C SER A 125 28.86 -13.04 -11.56
N GLU A 126 29.11 -11.84 -12.06
CA GLU A 126 30.13 -10.93 -11.56
C GLU A 126 29.52 -9.76 -10.77
N ALA A 127 28.40 -9.20 -11.22
CA ALA A 127 27.71 -8.10 -10.55
C ALA A 127 26.95 -8.55 -9.30
N GLY A 128 26.62 -9.85 -9.22
CA GLY A 128 25.81 -10.39 -8.15
C GLY A 128 24.31 -10.10 -8.33
N ARG A 129 23.55 -10.15 -7.24
CA ARG A 129 22.12 -9.93 -7.24
C ARG A 129 21.78 -8.44 -7.17
N LEU A 130 20.86 -8.01 -8.02
CA LEU A 130 20.33 -6.64 -8.03
C LEU A 130 18.97 -6.64 -7.34
N ASP A 131 18.85 -5.88 -6.24
CA ASP A 131 17.60 -5.72 -5.48
C ASP A 131 17.20 -4.24 -5.47
N GLY A 132 15.94 -3.99 -5.81
CA GLY A 132 15.31 -2.68 -5.77
C GLY A 132 14.17 -2.64 -4.75
N ARG A 133 13.96 -1.48 -4.13
CA ARG A 133 12.84 -1.23 -3.23
C ARG A 133 12.35 0.19 -3.37
N ILE A 134 11.03 0.34 -3.39
CA ILE A 134 10.37 1.63 -3.26
C ILE A 134 9.47 1.54 -2.04
N ASP A 135 9.69 2.40 -1.07
CA ASP A 135 8.86 2.56 0.10
C ASP A 135 8.40 4.02 0.29
N PHE A 136 7.44 4.23 1.16
CA PHE A 136 6.78 5.51 1.37
C PHE A 136 6.86 5.93 2.83
N ARG A 137 6.40 7.16 3.14
CA ARG A 137 6.29 7.62 4.52
C ARG A 137 5.28 6.75 5.28
N HIS A 138 5.67 6.28 6.46
CA HIS A 138 4.81 5.41 7.27
C HIS A 138 3.56 6.09 7.80
N LEU A 139 3.62 7.37 8.15
CA LEU A 139 2.45 8.13 8.60
C LEU A 139 2.03 9.09 7.51
N ALA A 140 0.83 8.90 6.97
CA ALA A 140 0.27 9.66 5.87
C ALA A 140 -1.08 10.26 6.27
N PRO A 141 -1.26 11.60 6.20
CA PRO A 141 -2.56 12.22 6.29
C PRO A 141 -3.50 11.71 5.19
N TYR A 142 -4.78 11.57 5.54
CA TYR A 142 -5.84 11.18 4.62
C TYR A 142 -6.95 12.22 4.63
N LEU A 143 -7.45 12.53 3.43
CA LEU A 143 -8.65 13.35 3.21
C LEU A 143 -9.52 12.66 2.16
N GLY A 144 -10.82 12.64 2.40
CA GLY A 144 -11.74 11.97 1.48
C GLY A 144 -13.19 12.38 1.67
N LEU A 145 -13.97 11.89 0.74
CA LEU A 145 -15.43 11.95 0.71
C LEU A 145 -15.95 10.51 0.74
N GLY A 146 -17.08 10.30 1.34
CA GLY A 146 -17.70 8.98 1.33
C GLY A 146 -19.20 9.04 1.36
N TRP A 147 -19.78 7.89 1.08
CA TRP A 147 -21.20 7.65 1.22
C TRP A 147 -21.37 6.36 2.01
N GLY A 148 -22.22 6.38 3.03
CA GLY A 148 -22.42 5.21 3.85
C GLY A 148 -23.47 5.46 4.89
N ARG A 149 -23.49 4.62 5.93
CA ARG A 149 -24.45 4.75 6.99
C ARG A 149 -24.14 5.98 7.85
N ALA A 150 -25.14 6.83 8.06
CA ALA A 150 -25.09 7.92 9.03
C ALA A 150 -25.22 7.36 10.48
N PRO A 151 -24.67 8.03 11.51
CA PRO A 151 -24.72 7.58 12.90
C PRO A 151 -26.13 7.24 13.41
N LYS A 152 -27.14 7.98 12.98
CA LYS A 152 -28.55 7.80 13.36
C LYS A 152 -29.33 6.77 12.55
N ALA A 153 -28.73 6.12 11.56
CA ALA A 153 -29.46 5.17 10.72
C ALA A 153 -29.83 3.89 11.46
N GLU A 154 -31.11 3.49 11.42
CA GLU A 154 -31.64 2.31 12.12
C GLU A 154 -31.38 0.98 11.37
N LYS A 155 -31.09 1.04 10.06
CA LYS A 155 -30.90 -0.17 9.25
C LYS A 155 -29.62 -0.89 9.64
N ARG A 156 -29.69 -2.21 9.82
CA ARG A 156 -28.52 -3.05 10.14
C ARG A 156 -27.54 -3.18 9.00
N TRP A 157 -28.01 -3.32 7.76
CA TRP A 157 -27.15 -3.42 6.57
C TRP A 157 -27.09 -2.09 5.81
N GLY A 158 -25.93 -1.81 5.23
CA GLY A 158 -25.71 -0.66 4.36
C GLY A 158 -24.58 -0.90 3.37
N VAL A 159 -24.45 0.01 2.42
CA VAL A 159 -23.29 0.09 1.53
C VAL A 159 -22.40 1.25 1.96
N ALA A 160 -21.10 1.15 1.69
CA ALA A 160 -20.15 2.19 1.96
C ALA A 160 -19.25 2.39 0.73
N VAL A 161 -19.04 3.65 0.37
CA VAL A 161 -18.11 4.05 -0.69
C VAL A 161 -17.25 5.16 -0.14
N ASP A 162 -15.94 5.09 -0.40
CA ASP A 162 -14.95 6.11 -0.06
C ASP A 162 -14.15 6.49 -1.30
N VAL A 163 -13.94 7.78 -1.50
CA VAL A 163 -13.02 8.34 -2.49
C VAL A 163 -12.18 9.40 -1.79
N GLY A 164 -10.88 9.24 -1.82
CA GLY A 164 -9.99 10.17 -1.14
C GLY A 164 -8.54 10.08 -1.58
N ALA A 165 -7.69 10.75 -0.84
CA ALA A 165 -6.27 10.87 -1.11
C ALA A 165 -5.47 10.64 0.17
N MET A 166 -4.54 9.71 0.11
CA MET A 166 -3.52 9.50 1.14
C MET A 166 -2.26 10.26 0.73
N LEU A 167 -1.83 11.21 1.56
CA LEU A 167 -0.66 12.05 1.32
C LEU A 167 0.60 11.33 1.82
N GLN A 168 1.09 10.39 1.01
CA GLN A 168 2.19 9.50 1.40
C GLN A 168 3.59 10.12 1.26
N GLY A 169 3.69 11.33 0.70
CA GLY A 169 4.94 12.04 0.50
C GLY A 169 5.81 11.43 -0.60
N ARG A 170 7.05 11.91 -0.69
CA ARG A 170 8.00 11.42 -1.70
C ARG A 170 8.35 9.96 -1.47
N PRO A 171 8.30 9.11 -2.53
CA PRO A 171 8.80 7.75 -2.47
C PRO A 171 10.31 7.73 -2.17
N ARG A 172 10.75 6.67 -1.50
CA ARG A 172 12.18 6.41 -1.27
C ARG A 172 12.58 5.22 -2.12
N VAL A 173 13.53 5.45 -3.01
CA VAL A 173 14.06 4.40 -3.88
C VAL A 173 15.39 3.91 -3.30
N ALA A 174 15.48 2.63 -3.04
CA ALA A 174 16.72 1.93 -2.74
C ALA A 174 17.02 0.97 -3.89
N LEU A 175 18.24 0.99 -4.39
CA LEU A 175 18.75 0.06 -5.38
C LEU A 175 20.15 -0.37 -4.94
N ALA A 176 20.39 -1.66 -4.86
CA ALA A 176 21.64 -2.21 -4.38
C ALA A 176 22.00 -3.50 -5.11
N THR A 177 23.28 -3.78 -5.25
CA THR A 177 23.79 -5.10 -5.61
C THR A 177 24.46 -5.76 -4.43
N SER A 178 24.40 -7.09 -4.39
CA SER A 178 25.09 -7.90 -3.42
C SER A 178 25.89 -8.99 -4.15
N GLY A 179 27.15 -9.20 -3.70
CA GLY A 179 27.98 -10.27 -4.24
C GLY A 179 28.80 -9.88 -5.49
N CYS A 180 29.19 -8.60 -5.63
CA CYS A 180 30.13 -8.20 -6.71
C CYS A 180 31.46 -8.94 -6.56
N SER A 181 31.84 -9.70 -7.60
CA SER A 181 33.12 -10.43 -7.71
C SER A 181 34.08 -9.83 -8.74
N LEU A 182 33.73 -8.69 -9.34
CA LEU A 182 34.60 -7.94 -10.25
C LEU A 182 35.84 -7.42 -9.51
N PRO A 183 36.96 -7.14 -10.24
CA PRO A 183 38.06 -6.38 -9.68
C PRO A 183 37.60 -5.06 -9.04
N GLN A 184 38.28 -4.63 -7.97
CA GLN A 184 37.87 -3.45 -7.17
C GLN A 184 37.51 -2.19 -8.00
N PRO A 185 38.28 -1.78 -9.02
CA PRO A 185 37.88 -0.61 -9.82
C PRO A 185 36.54 -0.78 -10.53
N MET A 186 36.20 -2.00 -10.95
CA MET A 186 34.93 -2.29 -11.65
C MET A 186 33.76 -2.42 -10.69
N CYS A 187 33.94 -2.96 -9.47
CA CYS A 187 32.90 -2.94 -8.44
C CYS A 187 32.57 -1.51 -7.98
N ALA A 188 33.58 -0.64 -7.89
CA ALA A 188 33.35 0.78 -7.59
C ALA A 188 32.56 1.48 -8.72
N GLN A 189 32.89 1.17 -9.97
CA GLN A 189 32.15 1.68 -11.13
C GLN A 189 30.72 1.19 -11.17
N LEU A 190 30.48 -0.09 -10.86
CA LEU A 190 29.12 -0.64 -10.75
C LEU A 190 28.30 0.09 -9.67
N ALA A 191 28.90 0.34 -8.50
CA ALA A 191 28.25 1.08 -7.43
C ALA A 191 27.88 2.51 -7.86
N GLU A 192 28.71 3.18 -8.61
CA GLU A 192 28.44 4.52 -9.16
C GLU A 192 27.29 4.46 -10.19
N ASP A 193 27.33 3.52 -11.13
CA ASP A 193 26.25 3.34 -12.12
C ASP A 193 24.89 3.01 -11.45
N ILE A 194 24.89 2.24 -10.37
CA ILE A 194 23.69 1.98 -9.56
C ILE A 194 23.17 3.27 -8.90
N ASN A 195 24.05 4.14 -8.41
CA ASN A 195 23.64 5.43 -7.84
C ASN A 195 22.98 6.33 -8.88
N VAL A 196 23.52 6.37 -10.11
CA VAL A 196 22.92 7.11 -11.24
C VAL A 196 21.55 6.55 -11.59
N GLU A 197 21.40 5.23 -11.69
CA GLU A 197 20.13 4.56 -11.98
C GLU A 197 19.11 4.81 -10.88
N ARG A 198 19.54 4.73 -9.62
CA ARG A 198 18.69 5.05 -8.45
C ARG A 198 18.17 6.48 -8.49
N ALA A 199 19.00 7.45 -8.85
CA ALA A 199 18.60 8.86 -8.99
C ALA A 199 17.55 9.00 -10.11
N SER A 200 17.79 8.41 -11.27
CA SER A 200 16.85 8.40 -12.41
C SER A 200 15.49 7.77 -12.03
N LEU A 201 15.50 6.64 -11.31
CA LEU A 201 14.28 6.00 -10.80
C LEU A 201 13.55 6.89 -9.78
N SER A 202 14.30 7.54 -8.88
CA SER A 202 13.71 8.45 -7.89
C SER A 202 12.97 9.61 -8.56
N ASP A 203 13.53 10.19 -9.62
CA ASP A 203 12.89 11.26 -10.38
C ASP A 203 11.62 10.80 -11.09
N LYS A 204 11.64 9.58 -11.67
CA LYS A 204 10.48 9.00 -12.34
C LYS A 204 9.29 8.74 -11.41
N VAL A 205 9.57 8.40 -10.14
CA VAL A 205 8.53 8.10 -9.16
C VAL A 205 8.17 9.28 -8.26
N ASP A 206 8.83 10.42 -8.36
CA ASP A 206 8.60 11.59 -7.49
C ASP A 206 7.16 12.12 -7.52
N ASN A 207 6.43 11.88 -8.60
CA ASN A 207 5.02 12.27 -8.74
C ASN A 207 4.06 11.41 -7.91
N PHE A 208 4.48 10.25 -7.40
CA PHE A 208 3.62 9.36 -6.59
C PHE A 208 3.53 9.78 -5.12
N ARG A 209 3.42 11.09 -4.87
CA ARG A 209 3.30 11.66 -3.51
C ARG A 209 1.93 11.49 -2.91
N VAL A 210 0.93 11.35 -3.75
CA VAL A 210 -0.48 11.21 -3.38
C VAL A 210 -0.98 9.88 -3.90
N TYR A 211 -1.53 9.06 -3.00
CA TYR A 211 -2.13 7.79 -3.36
C TYR A 211 -3.66 7.92 -3.39
N PRO A 212 -4.31 7.67 -4.54
CA PRO A 212 -5.76 7.71 -4.63
C PRO A 212 -6.37 6.50 -3.91
N VAL A 213 -7.25 6.76 -2.96
CA VAL A 213 -7.97 5.73 -2.22
C VAL A 213 -9.41 5.71 -2.71
N ILE A 214 -9.80 4.60 -3.34
CA ILE A 214 -11.18 4.34 -3.78
C ILE A 214 -11.56 3.00 -3.18
N ARG A 215 -12.64 2.96 -2.39
CA ARG A 215 -13.15 1.75 -1.73
C ARG A 215 -14.66 1.66 -1.89
N ALA A 216 -15.15 0.46 -2.06
CA ALA A 216 -16.58 0.16 -2.03
C ALA A 216 -16.82 -1.14 -1.24
N GLY A 217 -17.89 -1.21 -0.48
CA GLY A 217 -18.15 -2.34 0.38
C GLY A 217 -19.50 -2.31 1.05
N VAL A 218 -19.65 -3.21 2.01
CA VAL A 218 -20.85 -3.37 2.82
C VAL A 218 -20.53 -3.08 4.29
N THR A 219 -21.52 -2.57 5.00
CA THR A 219 -21.43 -2.28 6.43
C THR A 219 -22.61 -2.93 7.16
N TYR A 220 -22.36 -3.36 8.37
CA TYR A 220 -23.35 -3.93 9.27
C TYR A 220 -23.24 -3.28 10.65
N ARG A 221 -24.38 -2.90 11.23
CA ARG A 221 -24.50 -2.36 12.58
C ARG A 221 -24.98 -3.44 13.54
N PHE A 222 -24.32 -3.56 14.67
CA PHE A 222 -24.66 -4.43 15.77
C PHE A 222 -25.62 -3.77 16.73
#